data_692ac12c966824ba22d4d015369de606
#
_entry.id   692ac12c966824ba22d4d015369de606
#
_cell.length_a   1.000
_cell.length_b   1.000
_cell.length_c   1.000
_cell.angle_alpha   90.00
_cell.angle_beta   90.00
_cell.angle_gamma   90.00
#
_symmetry.space_group_name_H-M   'P 1'
#
loop_
_entity.id
_entity.type
_entity.pdbx_description
1 polymer ?
#
loop_
_entity_poly.entity_id
_entity_poly.type
_entity_poly.pdbx_seq_one_letter_code
_entity_poly.pdbx_strand_id
1 'polypeptide(L)'
;MLEGIDRIEGRIKQIESRIQGPPPDSAYFQHLMSQSEKSLQNKKPAQDAASMKLNQYNPQQWGGSTNPLNLTPLAQNNSVSCGQTSVAMCVNTLTGQNLKDYDIDAKYGFELMRALNTECQPHGITWADAGNIGADKWPLIEQKVNQEQTPVIVALNGPEFSVSGMGHIVTIIKVDGDKVTYADPATGTTRTTTKANMNNAPSHPDGNFVFYGTRQDTATNALLPDT
;
A
#
# COMPACT_ATOMS: atom_id res chain seq x y z
N MET A 1 33.10 -17.00 3.88
CA MET A 1 32.08 -18.03 3.57
C MET A 1 31.06 -18.25 4.69
N LEU A 2 31.40 -18.01 5.97
CA LEU A 2 30.47 -18.19 7.11
C LEU A 2 29.40 -17.09 7.23
N GLU A 3 29.71 -15.84 6.92
CA GLU A 3 28.75 -14.72 6.99
C GLU A 3 27.49 -14.86 6.12
N GLY A 4 27.58 -15.64 5.04
CA GLY A 4 26.43 -15.92 4.17
C GLY A 4 25.40 -16.89 4.80
N ILE A 5 25.90 -17.83 5.60
CA ILE A 5 25.07 -18.86 6.25
C ILE A 5 24.30 -18.23 7.39
N ASP A 6 24.95 -17.44 8.24
CA ASP A 6 24.32 -16.74 9.37
C ASP A 6 23.18 -15.79 8.90
N ARG A 7 23.38 -15.16 7.74
CA ARG A 7 22.36 -14.30 7.11
C ARG A 7 21.16 -15.09 6.62
N ILE A 8 21.38 -16.28 6.07
CA ILE A 8 20.30 -17.17 5.60
C ILE A 8 19.53 -17.74 6.79
N GLU A 9 20.23 -18.20 7.83
CA GLU A 9 19.59 -18.70 9.05
C GLU A 9 18.78 -17.62 9.77
N GLY A 10 19.28 -16.38 9.82
CA GLY A 10 18.53 -15.23 10.34
C GLY A 10 17.24 -14.97 9.58
N ARG A 11 17.26 -15.07 8.25
CA ARG A 11 16.06 -14.92 7.41
C ARG A 11 15.08 -16.09 7.56
N ILE A 12 15.56 -17.30 7.70
CA ILE A 12 14.71 -18.47 7.95
C ILE A 12 13.99 -18.31 9.28
N LYS A 13 14.67 -17.98 10.38
CA LYS A 13 14.05 -17.72 11.69
C LYS A 13 13.03 -16.59 11.65
N GLN A 14 13.29 -15.55 10.87
CA GLN A 14 12.37 -14.44 10.67
C GLN A 14 11.11 -14.87 9.92
N ILE A 15 11.24 -15.72 8.90
CA ILE A 15 10.12 -16.28 8.15
C ILE A 15 9.31 -17.23 9.05
N GLU A 16 9.97 -18.11 9.79
CA GLU A 16 9.32 -19.05 10.72
C GLU A 16 8.53 -18.32 11.80
N SER A 17 9.08 -17.24 12.38
CA SER A 17 8.36 -16.42 13.38
C SER A 17 7.13 -15.72 12.81
N ARG A 18 7.13 -15.40 11.51
CA ARG A 18 5.98 -14.81 10.81
C ARG A 18 4.89 -15.84 10.49
N ILE A 19 5.28 -17.06 10.15
CA ILE A 19 4.34 -18.15 9.85
C ILE A 19 3.64 -18.65 11.10
N GLN A 20 4.34 -18.68 12.23
CA GLN A 20 3.79 -19.16 13.50
C GLN A 20 2.90 -18.14 14.20
N GLY A 21 2.90 -16.87 13.76
CA GLY A 21 2.20 -15.79 14.44
C GLY A 21 2.77 -15.47 15.83
N PRO A 22 2.26 -14.45 16.50
CA PRO A 22 2.67 -14.14 17.87
C PRO A 22 2.19 -15.26 18.82
N PRO A 23 2.99 -15.61 19.85
CA PRO A 23 2.59 -16.60 20.84
C PRO A 23 1.23 -16.22 21.46
N PRO A 24 0.37 -17.21 21.80
CA PRO A 24 -0.94 -16.96 22.38
C PRO A 24 -0.91 -16.12 23.68
N ASP A 25 0.21 -16.18 24.39
CA ASP A 25 0.43 -15.43 25.64
C ASP A 25 1.04 -14.04 25.43
N SER A 26 1.32 -13.63 24.18
CA SER A 26 1.84 -12.30 23.94
C SER A 26 0.79 -11.24 24.23
N ALA A 27 1.21 -10.09 24.80
CA ALA A 27 0.33 -8.95 25.02
C ALA A 27 -0.35 -8.47 23.74
N TYR A 28 0.28 -8.70 22.59
CA TYR A 28 -0.25 -8.41 21.25
C TYR A 28 -1.40 -9.36 20.88
N PHE A 29 -1.27 -10.68 21.11
CA PHE A 29 -2.34 -11.64 20.87
C PHE A 29 -3.55 -11.34 21.74
N GLN A 30 -3.34 -11.06 23.04
CA GLN A 30 -4.40 -10.66 23.97
C GLN A 30 -5.10 -9.36 23.52
N HIS A 31 -4.35 -8.42 22.99
CA HIS A 31 -4.91 -7.17 22.45
C HIS A 31 -5.78 -7.41 21.20
N LEU A 32 -5.32 -8.26 20.28
CA LEU A 32 -6.09 -8.64 19.08
C LEU A 32 -7.39 -9.37 19.45
N MET A 33 -7.33 -10.30 20.40
CA MET A 33 -8.50 -11.03 20.87
C MET A 33 -9.50 -10.08 21.53
N SER A 34 -9.05 -9.13 22.36
CA SER A 34 -9.92 -8.14 23.01
C SER A 34 -10.58 -7.17 22.02
N GLN A 35 -9.90 -6.80 20.91
CA GLN A 35 -10.49 -6.01 19.84
C GLN A 35 -11.53 -6.80 19.03
N SER A 36 -11.25 -8.06 18.76
CA SER A 36 -12.15 -8.98 18.08
C SER A 36 -13.45 -9.17 18.89
N GLU A 37 -13.34 -9.40 20.18
CA GLU A 37 -14.49 -9.53 21.08
C GLU A 37 -15.33 -8.25 21.16
N LYS A 38 -14.70 -7.07 21.26
CA LYS A 38 -15.39 -5.78 21.21
C LYS A 38 -16.13 -5.54 19.90
N SER A 39 -15.56 -5.98 18.77
CA SER A 39 -16.22 -5.87 17.46
C SER A 39 -17.42 -6.81 17.31
N LEU A 40 -17.42 -7.96 17.98
CA LEU A 40 -18.53 -8.90 18.00
C LEU A 40 -19.67 -8.45 18.93
N GLN A 41 -19.35 -7.82 20.05
CA GLN A 41 -20.35 -7.30 21.00
C GLN A 41 -21.10 -6.07 20.47
N ASN A 42 -20.54 -5.33 19.53
CA ASN A 42 -21.17 -4.17 18.90
C ASN A 42 -22.05 -4.50 17.67
N LYS A 43 -22.17 -5.76 17.27
CA LYS A 43 -23.14 -6.18 16.25
C LYS A 43 -24.52 -6.34 16.90
N LYS A 44 -25.33 -5.29 16.92
CA LYS A 44 -26.77 -5.41 17.10
C LYS A 44 -27.33 -6.35 16.02
N PRO A 45 -28.30 -7.23 16.37
CA PRO A 45 -28.92 -8.09 15.37
C PRO A 45 -29.58 -7.24 14.29
N ALA A 46 -29.35 -7.63 13.04
CA ALA A 46 -29.91 -6.99 11.87
C ALA A 46 -31.44 -7.12 11.89
N GLN A 47 -32.13 -6.05 12.26
CA GLN A 47 -33.50 -5.77 11.85
C GLN A 47 -33.43 -4.51 10.98
N ASP A 48 -34.07 -4.65 9.79
CA ASP A 48 -34.21 -3.64 8.72
C ASP A 48 -33.22 -3.63 7.57
N ALA A 49 -33.22 -4.72 6.81
CA ALA A 49 -32.67 -4.79 5.46
C ALA A 49 -33.58 -4.15 4.37
N ALA A 50 -34.32 -3.10 4.68
CA ALA A 50 -35.26 -2.51 3.75
C ALA A 50 -35.22 -0.99 3.57
N SER A 51 -34.16 -0.31 4.02
CA SER A 51 -34.05 1.15 3.86
C SER A 51 -32.62 1.67 3.71
N MET A 52 -31.70 0.92 3.14
CA MET A 52 -30.49 1.54 2.61
C MET A 52 -30.80 2.14 1.25
N LYS A 53 -31.39 3.35 1.26
CA LYS A 53 -31.24 4.26 0.13
C LYS A 53 -29.73 4.42 -0.08
N LEU A 54 -29.25 3.97 -1.25
CA LEU A 54 -27.95 4.36 -1.77
C LEU A 54 -27.86 5.87 -1.61
N ASN A 55 -27.11 6.34 -0.62
CA ASN A 55 -26.68 7.73 -0.60
C ASN A 55 -25.86 7.92 -1.87
N GLN A 56 -26.47 8.56 -2.85
CA GLN A 56 -25.77 9.05 -4.03
C GLN A 56 -24.58 9.89 -3.51
N TYR A 57 -23.40 9.33 -3.69
CA TYR A 57 -22.14 10.04 -3.48
C TYR A 57 -22.18 11.30 -4.33
N ASN A 58 -22.31 12.46 -3.70
CA ASN A 58 -22.26 13.74 -4.37
C ASN A 58 -20.82 14.29 -4.18
N PRO A 59 -19.96 14.23 -5.21
CA PRO A 59 -18.57 14.67 -5.13
C PRO A 59 -18.41 16.19 -4.98
N GLN A 60 -19.49 16.97 -5.10
CA GLN A 60 -19.44 18.43 -5.11
C GLN A 60 -19.52 19.10 -3.72
N GLN A 61 -19.71 18.33 -2.63
CA GLN A 61 -19.95 18.92 -1.30
C GLN A 61 -18.69 19.13 -0.46
N TRP A 62 -17.52 18.60 -0.89
CA TRP A 62 -16.23 18.84 -0.21
C TRP A 62 -15.20 19.22 -1.26
N GLY A 63 -14.70 20.46 -1.19
CA GLY A 63 -13.77 21.03 -2.18
C GLY A 63 -12.57 20.12 -2.46
N GLY A 64 -12.50 19.63 -3.70
CA GLY A 64 -11.42 18.81 -4.26
C GLY A 64 -11.56 17.31 -3.96
N SER A 65 -11.54 16.49 -5.00
CA SER A 65 -11.55 15.04 -4.89
C SER A 65 -10.46 14.57 -3.92
N THR A 66 -10.83 13.85 -2.87
CA THR A 66 -9.87 13.24 -1.93
C THR A 66 -9.10 12.09 -2.56
N ASN A 67 -9.52 11.64 -3.74
CA ASN A 67 -8.93 10.53 -4.49
C ASN A 67 -8.81 10.89 -5.99
N PRO A 68 -7.85 11.73 -6.38
CA PRO A 68 -7.70 12.17 -7.78
C PRO A 68 -7.34 11.02 -8.73
N LEU A 69 -6.84 9.90 -8.20
CA LEU A 69 -6.41 8.74 -8.98
C LEU A 69 -7.56 7.75 -9.25
N ASN A 70 -8.75 7.96 -8.68
CA ASN A 70 -9.84 6.97 -8.65
C ASN A 70 -9.40 5.58 -8.16
N LEU A 71 -8.38 5.55 -7.29
CA LEU A 71 -7.89 4.32 -6.69
C LEU A 71 -8.93 3.77 -5.72
N THR A 72 -9.34 2.52 -5.89
CA THR A 72 -10.22 1.84 -4.94
C THR A 72 -9.39 1.21 -3.83
N PRO A 73 -9.49 1.68 -2.58
CA PRO A 73 -8.78 1.06 -1.47
C PRO A 73 -9.23 -0.39 -1.27
N LEU A 74 -8.27 -1.28 -1.02
CA LEU A 74 -8.51 -2.69 -0.73
C LEU A 74 -8.06 -2.99 0.69
N ALA A 75 -8.84 -3.80 1.40
CA ALA A 75 -8.42 -4.38 2.67
C ALA A 75 -7.52 -5.60 2.41
N GLN A 76 -6.42 -5.69 3.16
CA GLN A 76 -5.56 -6.87 3.15
C GLN A 76 -6.28 -8.09 3.72
N ASN A 77 -6.01 -9.27 3.16
CA ASN A 77 -6.67 -10.50 3.57
C ASN A 77 -6.07 -11.11 4.86
N ASN A 78 -4.83 -10.77 5.18
CA ASN A 78 -4.13 -11.22 6.38
C ASN A 78 -3.19 -10.14 6.92
N SER A 79 -2.61 -10.36 8.10
CA SER A 79 -1.81 -9.36 8.82
C SER A 79 -0.46 -9.01 8.17
N VAL A 80 -0.05 -9.71 7.11
CA VAL A 80 1.26 -9.53 6.46
C VAL A 80 1.17 -9.22 4.97
N SER A 81 -0.04 -9.10 4.39
CA SER A 81 -0.23 -8.86 2.95
C SER A 81 -0.40 -7.39 2.57
N CYS A 82 0.01 -6.44 3.43
CA CYS A 82 -0.09 -5.00 3.13
C CYS A 82 0.67 -4.61 1.84
N GLY A 83 1.82 -5.21 1.59
CA GLY A 83 2.60 -5.00 0.38
C GLY A 83 1.88 -5.49 -0.88
N GLN A 84 1.41 -6.73 -0.86
CA GLN A 84 0.67 -7.33 -1.98
C GLN A 84 -0.63 -6.57 -2.24
N THR A 85 -1.33 -6.12 -1.18
CA THR A 85 -2.54 -5.30 -1.31
C THR A 85 -2.23 -3.94 -1.95
N SER A 86 -1.14 -3.29 -1.54
CA SER A 86 -0.69 -2.03 -2.13
C SER A 86 -0.34 -2.18 -3.61
N VAL A 87 0.33 -3.28 -3.99
CA VAL A 87 0.60 -3.62 -5.39
C VAL A 87 -0.71 -3.82 -6.16
N ALA A 88 -1.65 -4.62 -5.64
CA ALA A 88 -2.94 -4.86 -6.29
C ALA A 88 -3.71 -3.56 -6.53
N MET A 89 -3.75 -2.65 -5.55
CA MET A 89 -4.38 -1.33 -5.70
C MET A 89 -3.74 -0.52 -6.84
N CYS A 90 -2.41 -0.49 -6.91
CA CYS A 90 -1.69 0.23 -7.98
C CYS A 90 -1.93 -0.39 -9.35
N VAL A 91 -1.79 -1.70 -9.48
CA VAL A 91 -2.01 -2.42 -10.75
C VAL A 91 -3.44 -2.20 -11.22
N ASN A 92 -4.45 -2.41 -10.37
CA ASN A 92 -5.85 -2.23 -10.73
C ASN A 92 -6.14 -0.80 -11.22
N THR A 93 -5.59 0.20 -10.53
CA THR A 93 -5.77 1.61 -10.89
C THR A 93 -5.16 1.96 -12.25
N LEU A 94 -3.98 1.42 -12.54
CA LEU A 94 -3.20 1.78 -13.71
C LEU A 94 -3.52 0.96 -14.95
N THR A 95 -4.04 -0.26 -14.77
CA THR A 95 -4.24 -1.23 -15.87
C THR A 95 -5.71 -1.62 -16.07
N GLY A 96 -6.58 -1.29 -15.11
CA GLY A 96 -8.00 -1.70 -15.14
C GLY A 96 -8.24 -3.16 -14.73
N GLN A 97 -7.21 -3.86 -14.22
CA GLN A 97 -7.36 -5.21 -13.68
C GLN A 97 -8.16 -5.20 -12.36
N ASN A 98 -8.50 -6.38 -11.83
CA ASN A 98 -9.20 -6.53 -10.56
C ASN A 98 -8.51 -7.60 -9.69
N LEU A 99 -7.23 -7.39 -9.41
CA LEU A 99 -6.40 -8.27 -8.60
C LEU A 99 -6.67 -8.03 -7.10
N LYS A 100 -6.42 -9.07 -6.31
CA LYS A 100 -6.40 -9.04 -4.85
C LYS A 100 -4.99 -9.36 -4.35
N ASP A 101 -4.74 -9.15 -3.07
CA ASP A 101 -3.46 -9.47 -2.44
C ASP A 101 -3.06 -10.94 -2.60
N TYR A 102 -4.01 -11.87 -2.52
CA TYR A 102 -3.76 -13.30 -2.72
C TYR A 102 -3.38 -13.66 -4.17
N ASP A 103 -3.85 -12.91 -5.18
CA ASP A 103 -3.44 -13.10 -6.58
C ASP A 103 -1.98 -12.69 -6.77
N ILE A 104 -1.58 -11.57 -6.15
CA ILE A 104 -0.20 -11.09 -6.13
C ILE A 104 0.69 -12.06 -5.34
N ASP A 105 0.26 -12.48 -4.15
CA ASP A 105 1.01 -13.41 -3.31
C ASP A 105 1.25 -14.74 -4.00
N ALA A 106 0.23 -15.35 -4.59
CA ALA A 106 0.33 -16.63 -5.30
C ALA A 106 1.33 -16.60 -6.47
N LYS A 107 1.47 -15.45 -7.15
CA LYS A 107 2.30 -15.33 -8.36
C LYS A 107 3.70 -14.78 -8.07
N TYR A 108 3.84 -13.91 -7.07
CA TYR A 108 5.06 -13.15 -6.82
C TYR A 108 5.57 -13.22 -5.37
N GLY A 109 4.75 -13.72 -4.42
CA GLY A 109 5.10 -13.69 -3.00
C GLY A 109 5.38 -12.27 -2.51
N PHE A 110 6.58 -12.06 -1.97
CA PHE A 110 7.04 -10.75 -1.49
C PHE A 110 7.85 -9.94 -2.52
N GLU A 111 7.95 -10.40 -3.77
CA GLU A 111 8.68 -9.70 -4.84
C GLU A 111 7.85 -8.54 -5.44
N LEU A 112 7.50 -7.55 -4.61
CA LEU A 112 6.57 -6.47 -4.95
C LEU A 112 6.97 -5.68 -6.18
N MET A 113 8.26 -5.34 -6.32
CA MET A 113 8.79 -4.61 -7.48
C MET A 113 8.67 -5.43 -8.77
N ARG A 114 8.91 -6.73 -8.68
CA ARG A 114 8.72 -7.64 -9.82
C ARG A 114 7.26 -7.72 -10.23
N ALA A 115 6.35 -7.81 -9.24
CA ALA A 115 4.91 -7.81 -9.50
C ALA A 115 4.47 -6.54 -10.22
N LEU A 116 4.85 -5.36 -9.71
CA LEU A 116 4.55 -4.07 -10.32
C LEU A 116 5.05 -3.97 -11.76
N ASN A 117 6.31 -4.33 -12.00
CA ASN A 117 6.88 -4.26 -13.35
C ASN A 117 6.23 -5.28 -14.29
N THR A 118 6.00 -6.52 -13.85
CA THR A 118 5.40 -7.54 -14.71
C THR A 118 3.97 -7.19 -15.11
N GLU A 119 3.16 -6.71 -14.18
CA GLU A 119 1.76 -6.39 -14.44
C GLU A 119 1.57 -5.03 -15.16
N CYS A 120 2.45 -4.06 -14.94
CA CYS A 120 2.28 -2.72 -15.50
C CYS A 120 3.07 -2.46 -16.80
N GLN A 121 4.17 -3.18 -17.06
CA GLN A 121 4.99 -3.00 -18.26
C GLN A 121 4.21 -3.17 -19.57
N PRO A 122 3.28 -4.14 -19.72
CA PRO A 122 2.45 -4.25 -20.92
C PRO A 122 1.57 -3.01 -21.17
N HIS A 123 1.36 -2.19 -20.15
CA HIS A 123 0.61 -0.93 -20.22
C HIS A 123 1.52 0.31 -20.33
N GLY A 124 2.80 0.11 -20.68
CA GLY A 124 3.76 1.19 -20.84
C GLY A 124 4.19 1.86 -19.54
N ILE A 125 4.14 1.16 -18.41
CA ILE A 125 4.54 1.71 -17.11
C ILE A 125 5.66 0.87 -16.53
N THR A 126 6.77 1.53 -16.17
CA THR A 126 7.90 0.92 -15.47
C THR A 126 7.99 1.46 -14.05
N TRP A 127 8.35 0.59 -13.12
CA TRP A 127 8.48 0.92 -11.70
C TRP A 127 9.92 0.93 -11.25
N ALA A 128 10.24 1.87 -10.37
CA ALA A 128 11.57 2.04 -9.77
C ALA A 128 11.43 2.30 -8.26
N ASP A 129 12.54 2.12 -7.54
CA ASP A 129 12.68 2.42 -6.12
C ASP A 129 13.53 3.69 -5.94
N ALA A 130 12.98 4.70 -5.28
CA ALA A 130 13.69 5.91 -4.91
C ALA A 130 14.41 5.79 -3.54
N GLY A 131 14.33 4.64 -2.88
CA GLY A 131 14.91 4.41 -1.55
C GLY A 131 14.02 4.93 -0.43
N ASN A 132 14.65 5.35 0.66
CA ASN A 132 13.93 5.75 1.88
C ASN A 132 13.10 7.02 1.66
N ILE A 133 11.92 7.07 2.28
CA ILE A 133 11.14 8.30 2.34
C ILE A 133 11.90 9.36 3.16
N GLY A 134 11.84 10.60 2.71
CA GLY A 134 12.50 11.74 3.32
C GLY A 134 12.10 13.04 2.66
N ALA A 135 12.57 14.16 3.18
CA ALA A 135 12.22 15.48 2.67
C ALA A 135 12.55 15.68 1.18
N ASP A 136 13.61 15.04 0.71
CA ASP A 136 14.09 15.07 -0.68
C ASP A 136 13.22 14.27 -1.66
N LYS A 137 12.34 13.38 -1.18
CA LYS A 137 11.47 12.56 -2.03
C LYS A 137 10.13 13.21 -2.33
N TRP A 138 9.69 14.22 -1.55
CA TRP A 138 8.38 14.82 -1.75
C TRP A 138 8.15 15.46 -3.12
N PRO A 139 9.13 16.16 -3.74
CA PRO A 139 8.93 16.67 -5.10
C PRO A 139 8.60 15.56 -6.10
N LEU A 140 9.28 14.41 -6.02
CA LEU A 140 8.99 13.24 -6.85
C LEU A 140 7.60 12.67 -6.55
N ILE A 141 7.27 12.46 -5.27
CA ILE A 141 5.98 11.90 -4.87
C ILE A 141 4.84 12.80 -5.34
N GLU A 142 4.93 14.12 -5.14
CA GLU A 142 3.94 15.09 -5.58
C GLU A 142 3.76 15.08 -7.11
N GLN A 143 4.85 15.06 -7.86
CA GLN A 143 4.81 14.93 -9.30
C GLN A 143 4.04 13.68 -9.72
N LYS A 144 4.36 12.52 -9.14
CA LYS A 144 3.74 11.24 -9.49
C LYS A 144 2.24 11.22 -9.18
N VAL A 145 1.85 11.57 -7.94
CA VAL A 145 0.44 11.44 -7.54
C VAL A 145 -0.44 12.58 -8.03
N ASN A 146 0.07 13.82 -8.10
CA ASN A 146 -0.76 14.98 -8.43
C ASN A 146 -0.74 15.34 -9.93
N GLN A 147 0.37 15.10 -10.63
CA GLN A 147 0.54 15.49 -12.04
C GLN A 147 0.43 14.28 -12.98
N GLU A 148 1.20 13.23 -12.71
CA GLU A 148 1.22 12.02 -13.55
C GLU A 148 0.08 11.04 -13.22
N GLN A 149 -0.67 11.30 -12.15
CA GLN A 149 -1.77 10.45 -11.66
C GLN A 149 -1.34 8.97 -11.52
N THR A 150 -0.15 8.77 -10.95
CA THR A 150 0.42 7.46 -10.68
C THR A 150 0.59 7.30 -9.16
N PRO A 151 -0.01 6.29 -8.52
CA PRO A 151 0.14 6.09 -7.07
C PRO A 151 1.58 5.73 -6.71
N VAL A 152 1.97 6.02 -5.47
CA VAL A 152 3.30 5.75 -4.92
C VAL A 152 3.17 4.85 -3.71
N ILE A 153 3.94 3.76 -3.66
CA ILE A 153 3.94 2.82 -2.53
C ILE A 153 5.11 3.15 -1.61
N VAL A 154 4.85 3.21 -0.31
CA VAL A 154 5.87 3.48 0.71
C VAL A 154 5.82 2.46 1.84
N ALA A 155 7.00 2.09 2.35
CA ALA A 155 7.15 1.26 3.54
C ALA A 155 7.44 2.16 4.75
N LEU A 156 6.66 2.00 5.81
CA LEU A 156 6.67 2.82 7.01
C LEU A 156 6.61 1.93 8.26
N ASN A 157 6.88 2.50 9.43
CA ASN A 157 6.72 1.83 10.71
C ASN A 157 6.24 2.83 11.78
N GLY A 158 6.23 2.39 13.04
CA GLY A 158 5.86 3.20 14.20
C GLY A 158 4.37 3.28 14.47
N PRO A 159 3.99 3.92 15.58
CA PRO A 159 2.65 3.79 16.16
C PRO A 159 1.52 4.33 15.27
N GLU A 160 1.81 5.27 14.38
CA GLU A 160 0.80 5.81 13.46
C GLU A 160 0.48 4.83 12.32
N PHE A 161 1.49 4.12 11.82
CA PHE A 161 1.36 3.23 10.65
C PHE A 161 1.33 1.76 11.04
N SER A 162 2.09 1.37 12.06
CA SER A 162 2.21 -0.01 12.54
C SER A 162 2.32 -0.06 14.05
N VAL A 163 1.18 -0.21 14.73
CA VAL A 163 1.11 -0.29 16.19
C VAL A 163 1.92 -1.48 16.72
N SER A 164 2.00 -2.56 15.95
CA SER A 164 2.77 -3.76 16.31
C SER A 164 4.29 -3.61 16.13
N GLY A 165 4.75 -2.57 15.44
CA GLY A 165 6.15 -2.40 15.06
C GLY A 165 6.62 -3.35 13.94
N MET A 166 5.72 -4.14 13.35
CA MET A 166 6.04 -5.08 12.27
C MET A 166 6.20 -4.40 10.90
N GLY A 167 6.04 -3.07 10.86
CA GLY A 167 6.02 -2.32 9.62
C GLY A 167 4.65 -2.32 8.94
N HIS A 168 4.46 -1.39 8.02
CA HIS A 168 3.26 -1.27 7.20
C HIS A 168 3.59 -0.66 5.85
N ILE A 169 2.96 -1.15 4.80
CA ILE A 169 3.13 -0.67 3.43
C ILE A 169 1.81 -0.06 3.01
N VAL A 170 1.85 1.20 2.56
CA VAL A 170 0.67 1.97 2.17
C VAL A 170 0.86 2.61 0.79
N THR A 171 -0.25 3.04 0.18
CA THR A 171 -0.24 3.65 -1.16
C THR A 171 -0.63 5.12 -1.07
N ILE A 172 0.32 6.04 -1.33
CA ILE A 172 0.06 7.49 -1.40
C ILE A 172 -0.71 7.78 -2.69
N ILE A 173 -1.80 8.56 -2.57
CA ILE A 173 -2.70 8.88 -3.68
C ILE A 173 -2.89 10.39 -3.92
N LYS A 174 -2.52 11.23 -2.95
CA LYS A 174 -2.57 12.69 -3.08
C LYS A 174 -1.64 13.35 -2.08
N VAL A 175 -1.03 14.44 -2.48
CA VAL A 175 -0.31 15.36 -1.59
C VAL A 175 -0.86 16.78 -1.80
N ASP A 176 -1.22 17.45 -0.70
CA ASP A 176 -1.78 18.80 -0.72
C ASP A 176 -1.09 19.65 0.37
N GLY A 177 -0.09 20.42 -0.02
CA GLY A 177 0.82 21.07 0.91
C GLY A 177 1.54 20.06 1.79
N ASP A 178 1.35 20.12 3.11
CA ASP A 178 1.89 19.15 4.07
C ASP A 178 1.01 17.91 4.26
N LYS A 179 -0.24 17.96 3.81
CA LYS A 179 -1.21 16.88 3.98
C LYS A 179 -0.99 15.79 2.94
N VAL A 180 -0.88 14.54 3.41
CA VAL A 180 -0.73 13.34 2.59
C VAL A 180 -1.97 12.47 2.75
N THR A 181 -2.60 12.10 1.64
CA THR A 181 -3.69 11.12 1.60
C THR A 181 -3.16 9.79 1.05
N TYR A 182 -3.46 8.72 1.74
CA TYR A 182 -3.02 7.37 1.36
C TYR A 182 -4.14 6.34 1.51
N ALA A 183 -4.09 5.30 0.69
CA ALA A 183 -4.91 4.11 0.85
C ALA A 183 -4.20 3.16 1.81
N ASP A 184 -4.93 2.71 2.83
CA ASP A 184 -4.43 1.89 3.92
C ASP A 184 -4.95 0.44 3.80
N PRO A 185 -4.08 -0.53 3.48
CA PRO A 185 -4.44 -1.94 3.39
C PRO A 185 -5.02 -2.52 4.68
N ALA A 186 -4.57 -2.05 5.84
CA ALA A 186 -5.05 -2.58 7.12
C ALA A 186 -6.55 -2.31 7.35
N THR A 187 -7.07 -1.22 6.77
CA THR A 187 -8.45 -0.80 6.95
C THR A 187 -9.29 -0.89 5.68
N GLY A 188 -8.66 -1.00 4.51
CA GLY A 188 -9.34 -0.92 3.20
C GLY A 188 -9.96 0.45 2.94
N THR A 189 -9.43 1.52 3.54
CA THR A 189 -9.95 2.88 3.43
C THR A 189 -8.84 3.88 3.12
N THR A 190 -9.23 5.09 2.74
CA THR A 190 -8.29 6.21 2.66
C THR A 190 -8.09 6.86 4.02
N ARG A 191 -6.85 7.24 4.32
CA ARG A 191 -6.46 7.97 5.53
C ARG A 191 -5.62 9.18 5.16
N THR A 192 -5.43 10.07 6.12
CA THR A 192 -4.59 11.27 5.96
C THR A 192 -3.57 11.37 7.08
N THR A 193 -2.40 11.85 6.74
CA THR A 193 -1.30 12.17 7.66
C THR A 193 -0.55 13.40 7.14
N THR A 194 0.62 13.71 7.70
CA THR A 194 1.50 14.78 7.24
C THR A 194 2.80 14.24 6.65
N LYS A 195 3.47 15.05 5.81
CA LYS A 195 4.83 14.75 5.34
C LYS A 195 5.78 14.56 6.51
N ALA A 196 5.66 15.39 7.55
CA ALA A 196 6.47 15.30 8.75
C ALA A 196 6.32 13.95 9.46
N ASN A 197 5.08 13.47 9.61
CA ASN A 197 4.82 12.17 10.24
C ASN A 197 5.43 11.01 9.43
N MET A 198 5.31 11.04 8.11
CA MET A 198 5.94 10.01 7.26
C MET A 198 7.46 10.08 7.29
N ASN A 199 8.06 11.29 7.28
CA ASN A 199 9.51 11.46 7.37
C ASN A 199 10.09 10.98 8.71
N ASN A 200 9.33 11.14 9.78
CA ASN A 200 9.73 10.75 11.14
C ASN A 200 9.35 9.31 11.49
N ALA A 201 8.68 8.61 10.60
CA ALA A 201 8.31 7.21 10.81
C ALA A 201 9.59 6.37 10.97
N PRO A 202 9.67 5.49 11.98
CA PRO A 202 10.76 4.53 12.09
C PRO A 202 10.89 3.67 10.85
N SER A 203 12.06 3.09 10.66
CA SER A 203 12.32 2.21 9.52
C SER A 203 11.46 0.96 9.55
N HIS A 204 10.97 0.56 8.38
CA HIS A 204 10.32 -0.72 8.20
C HIS A 204 11.32 -1.86 8.44
N PRO A 205 10.95 -2.95 9.13
CA PRO A 205 11.87 -4.05 9.43
C PRO A 205 12.54 -4.68 8.22
N ASP A 206 11.86 -4.70 7.06
CA ASP A 206 12.40 -5.25 5.81
C ASP A 206 13.13 -4.20 4.95
N GLY A 207 13.35 -3.00 5.49
CA GLY A 207 13.90 -1.85 4.78
C GLY A 207 12.83 -0.90 4.27
N ASN A 208 13.20 0.37 4.15
CA ASN A 208 12.34 1.41 3.60
C ASN A 208 12.46 1.43 2.08
N PHE A 209 11.38 1.79 1.43
CA PHE A 209 11.36 2.06 -0.01
C PHE A 209 10.30 3.09 -0.37
N VAL A 210 10.48 3.71 -1.52
CA VAL A 210 9.49 4.55 -2.21
C VAL A 210 9.38 4.04 -3.64
N PHE A 211 8.37 3.22 -3.91
CA PHE A 211 8.12 2.68 -5.26
C PHE A 211 7.23 3.62 -6.05
N TYR A 212 7.65 3.98 -7.24
CA TYR A 212 6.93 4.87 -8.15
C TYR A 212 6.93 4.34 -9.59
N GLY A 213 5.81 4.53 -10.26
CA GLY A 213 5.67 4.20 -11.67
C GLY A 213 6.00 5.38 -12.58
N THR A 214 6.53 5.11 -13.77
CA THR A 214 6.74 6.09 -14.83
C THR A 214 6.11 5.59 -16.10
N ARG A 215 5.23 6.39 -16.72
CA ARG A 215 4.66 6.09 -18.03
C ARG A 215 5.72 6.32 -19.11
N GLN A 216 5.84 5.38 -20.03
CA GLN A 216 6.65 5.58 -21.23
C GLN A 216 5.85 6.44 -22.20
N ASP A 217 6.41 7.56 -22.62
CA ASP A 217 5.82 8.38 -23.67
C ASP A 217 5.80 7.57 -24.97
N THR A 218 4.63 7.22 -25.46
CA THR A 218 4.44 6.56 -26.76
C THR A 218 4.71 7.49 -27.96
N ALA A 219 5.20 8.71 -27.69
CA ALA A 219 5.35 9.75 -28.71
C ALA A 219 6.62 9.67 -29.57
N THR A 220 7.53 8.71 -29.37
CA THR A 220 8.82 8.71 -30.09
C THR A 220 8.91 7.73 -31.28
N ASN A 221 7.83 7.00 -31.62
CA ASN A 221 7.86 6.03 -32.73
C ASN A 221 7.09 6.44 -33.97
N ALA A 222 6.70 7.70 -34.12
CA ALA A 222 5.87 8.17 -35.24
C ALA A 222 6.58 9.10 -36.24
N LEU A 223 7.91 9.16 -36.27
CA LEU A 223 8.62 9.99 -37.26
C LEU A 223 9.96 9.32 -37.68
N LEU A 224 9.90 8.23 -38.45
CA LEU A 224 10.89 7.97 -39.49
C LEU A 224 10.11 7.94 -40.81
N PRO A 225 10.23 8.93 -41.68
CA PRO A 225 9.75 8.83 -43.05
C PRO A 225 10.63 7.79 -43.78
N ASP A 226 9.99 6.83 -44.41
CA ASP A 226 10.61 5.95 -45.38
C ASP A 226 11.34 6.76 -46.45
N THR A 227 12.66 6.61 -46.52
CA THR A 227 13.50 7.07 -47.64
C THR A 227 14.01 5.90 -48.40
#